data_f0b053bc1480788dc3e0ddbc4d3106d9
#
_entry.id   f0b053bc1480788dc3e0ddbc4d3106d9
#
_cell.length_a   1.000
_cell.length_b   1.000
_cell.length_c   1.000
_cell.angle_alpha   90.00
_cell.angle_beta   90.00
_cell.angle_gamma   90.00
#
_symmetry.space_group_name_H-M   'P 1'
#
loop_
_entity.id
_entity.type
_entity.pdbx_description
1 polymer ?
#
loop_
_entity_poly.entity_id
_entity_poly.type
_entity_poly.pdbx_seq_one_letter_code
_entity_poly.pdbx_strand_id
1 'polypeptide(L)'
;MKPTVISADVLFEDHRAQLRWQWVAGLGASERRFDEVAVREARSGADLVGYLNYIHPYRVQILGPREVAYLSNATPEDCARRIARIVTLEPPVLVLADGQTAPEALLSMCERAQIPMFATQESSAFVIDVLRAYLSKHFADRTTMHGVFMDILGLGVLITGESGLGKSELGLELISRGNGLVADDAVDLYRINQTTLEGRCPDLLQNLLEVRGIGLLDIRAIFGETAVRRKMRLKLIVHLVRRETLERDYERIPSEPLTQDVLGILVRKVVIQVVAGRNIAVLVEAAVRNTILQMRGIDTFQDFIERQRNAME
;
A
#
# COMPACT_ATOMS: atom_id res chain seq x y z
N MET A 1 -3.36 -10.71 11.04
CA MET A 1 -1.92 -11.05 11.05
C MET A 1 -1.20 -10.04 11.92
N LYS A 2 -0.22 -10.47 12.78
CA LYS A 2 0.53 -9.54 13.61
C LYS A 2 1.33 -8.58 12.72
N PRO A 3 1.44 -7.27 13.04
CA PRO A 3 2.32 -6.37 12.33
C PRO A 3 3.74 -6.94 12.39
N THR A 4 4.44 -6.92 11.28
CA THR A 4 5.83 -7.36 11.23
C THR A 4 6.63 -6.33 12.02
N VAL A 5 7.23 -6.75 13.11
CA VAL A 5 7.99 -5.86 14.01
C VAL A 5 9.29 -5.45 13.31
N ILE A 6 9.56 -4.15 13.27
CA ILE A 6 10.85 -3.60 12.80
C ILE A 6 11.66 -3.24 14.02
N SER A 7 12.92 -3.70 14.08
CA SER A 7 13.90 -3.26 15.07
C SER A 7 14.84 -2.18 14.49
N ALA A 8 15.57 -1.51 15.35
CA ALA A 8 16.45 -0.42 14.95
C ALA A 8 17.61 -0.90 14.06
N ASP A 9 18.12 -2.12 14.28
CA ASP A 9 19.16 -2.73 13.43
C ASP A 9 18.64 -3.05 12.03
N VAL A 10 17.43 -3.62 11.91
CA VAL A 10 16.80 -3.87 10.61
C VAL A 10 16.61 -2.56 9.84
N LEU A 11 16.08 -1.53 10.52
CA LEU A 11 15.93 -0.20 9.90
C LEU A 11 17.27 0.38 9.45
N PHE A 12 18.32 0.19 10.25
CA PHE A 12 19.67 0.65 9.95
C PHE A 12 20.25 -0.06 8.72
N GLU A 13 20.27 -1.38 8.71
CA GLU A 13 20.87 -2.16 7.62
C GLU A 13 20.12 -2.00 6.30
N ASP A 14 18.78 -2.00 6.31
CA ASP A 14 17.96 -1.82 5.10
C ASP A 14 18.23 -0.49 4.39
N HIS A 15 18.66 0.53 5.11
CA HIS A 15 18.83 1.89 4.56
C HIS A 15 20.26 2.40 4.61
N ARG A 16 21.20 1.60 5.11
CA ARG A 16 22.60 1.98 5.26
C ARG A 16 23.24 2.51 3.98
N ALA A 17 23.02 1.84 2.88
CA ALA A 17 23.58 2.24 1.59
C ALA A 17 22.91 3.50 1.02
N GLN A 18 21.57 3.63 1.16
CA GLN A 18 20.80 4.72 0.59
C GLN A 18 20.96 6.02 1.39
N LEU A 19 20.89 5.93 2.73
CA LEU A 19 20.98 7.08 3.63
C LEU A 19 22.39 7.36 4.09
N ARG A 20 23.37 6.50 3.82
CA ARG A 20 24.78 6.63 4.19
C ARG A 20 24.97 7.01 5.66
N TRP A 21 24.10 6.54 6.51
CA TRP A 21 24.09 6.86 7.92
C TRP A 21 25.08 6.02 8.73
N GLN A 22 25.42 6.51 9.89
CA GLN A 22 26.30 5.87 10.87
C GLN A 22 25.54 5.77 12.19
N TRP A 23 25.77 4.72 12.92
CA TRP A 23 25.24 4.56 14.27
C TRP A 23 26.14 5.32 15.25
N VAL A 24 25.63 6.35 15.94
CA VAL A 24 26.43 7.28 16.74
C VAL A 24 26.16 7.19 18.24
N ALA A 25 25.04 6.64 18.68
CA ALA A 25 24.74 6.40 20.09
C ALA A 25 23.69 5.30 20.27
N GLY A 26 23.56 4.75 21.48
CA GLY A 26 22.60 3.71 21.81
C GLY A 26 22.92 2.37 21.14
N LEU A 27 24.19 2.01 20.97
CA LEU A 27 24.61 0.76 20.31
C LEU A 27 24.07 -0.51 20.94
N GLY A 28 23.81 -0.51 22.26
CA GLY A 28 23.22 -1.63 22.96
C GLY A 28 21.71 -1.85 22.71
N ALA A 29 21.07 -0.95 21.95
CA ALA A 29 19.63 -0.95 21.73
C ALA A 29 19.23 -1.40 20.30
N SER A 30 20.02 -2.24 19.68
CA SER A 30 19.76 -2.76 18.31
C SER A 30 18.39 -3.41 18.17
N GLU A 31 17.93 -4.11 19.19
CA GLU A 31 16.62 -4.79 19.27
C GLU A 31 15.44 -3.84 19.59
N ARG A 32 15.69 -2.53 19.80
CA ARG A 32 14.61 -1.58 20.08
C ARG A 32 13.63 -1.53 18.91
N ARG A 33 12.34 -1.61 19.24
CA ARG A 33 11.25 -1.79 18.27
C ARG A 33 10.30 -0.61 18.29
N PHE A 34 9.52 -0.48 17.21
CA PHE A 34 8.36 0.40 17.22
C PHE A 34 7.33 -0.10 18.22
N ASP A 35 6.72 0.81 18.97
CA ASP A 35 5.62 0.48 19.87
C ASP A 35 4.42 -0.06 19.08
N GLU A 36 3.88 -1.21 19.49
CA GLU A 36 2.77 -1.87 18.79
C GLU A 36 1.48 -1.04 18.83
N VAL A 37 1.23 -0.29 19.90
CA VAL A 37 0.05 0.55 20.05
C VAL A 37 0.18 1.74 19.10
N ALA A 38 1.34 2.40 19.09
CA ALA A 38 1.62 3.51 18.18
C ALA A 38 1.48 3.11 16.70
N VAL A 39 1.94 1.90 16.35
CA VAL A 39 1.78 1.37 14.99
C VAL A 39 0.31 1.14 14.64
N ARG A 40 -0.51 0.65 15.58
CA ARG A 40 -1.95 0.45 15.36
C ARG A 40 -2.75 1.74 15.28
N GLU A 41 -2.37 2.75 16.06
CA GLU A 41 -3.03 4.06 16.09
C GLU A 41 -2.61 4.96 14.93
N ALA A 42 -1.45 4.72 14.33
CA ALA A 42 -0.99 5.44 13.16
C ALA A 42 -1.94 5.21 11.98
N ARG A 43 -2.41 6.28 11.36
CA ARG A 43 -3.28 6.21 10.16
C ARG A 43 -2.55 5.63 8.95
N SER A 44 -1.24 5.76 8.95
CA SER A 44 -0.35 5.13 7.98
C SER A 44 1.06 5.03 8.56
N GLY A 45 1.91 4.13 8.05
CA GLY A 45 3.32 4.07 8.44
C GLY A 45 4.07 5.40 8.23
N ALA A 46 3.57 6.29 7.35
CA ALA A 46 4.10 7.63 7.17
C ALA A 46 3.99 8.50 8.43
N ASP A 47 3.06 8.21 9.32
CA ASP A 47 2.86 8.95 10.58
C ASP A 47 3.92 8.56 11.64
N LEU A 48 4.69 7.50 11.40
CA LEU A 48 5.71 6.97 12.31
C LEU A 48 7.10 7.62 12.12
N VAL A 49 7.22 8.66 11.29
CA VAL A 49 8.46 9.41 11.09
C VAL A 49 8.18 10.90 10.85
N GLY A 50 9.02 11.76 11.38
CA GLY A 50 8.92 13.21 11.19
C GLY A 50 9.96 13.99 11.98
N TYR A 51 9.96 15.31 11.84
CA TYR A 51 10.79 16.18 12.67
C TYR A 51 10.46 16.03 14.16
N LEU A 52 11.39 16.42 15.03
CA LEU A 52 11.24 16.36 16.48
C LEU A 52 9.89 16.97 16.91
N ASN A 53 9.06 16.14 17.52
CA ASN A 53 7.72 16.54 17.93
C ASN A 53 7.38 15.94 19.31
N TYR A 54 7.23 16.79 20.31
CA TYR A 54 6.92 16.39 21.68
C TYR A 54 5.42 16.03 21.91
N ILE A 55 4.58 16.21 20.91
CA ILE A 55 3.13 15.91 21.01
C ILE A 55 2.84 14.51 20.45
N HIS A 56 3.65 14.06 19.48
CA HIS A 56 3.50 12.76 18.86
C HIS A 56 4.69 11.86 19.23
N PRO A 57 4.58 11.13 20.35
CA PRO A 57 5.62 10.20 20.80
C PRO A 57 5.77 8.99 19.85
N TYR A 58 6.67 8.09 20.17
CA TYR A 58 6.86 6.78 19.54
C TYR A 58 7.20 6.81 18.04
N ARG A 59 7.69 7.95 17.51
CA ARG A 59 8.11 8.11 16.12
C ARG A 59 9.61 8.05 15.97
N VAL A 60 10.08 7.71 14.78
CA VAL A 60 11.43 8.10 14.36
C VAL A 60 11.48 9.62 14.32
N GLN A 61 12.28 10.21 15.19
CA GLN A 61 12.43 11.67 15.31
C GLN A 61 13.64 12.12 14.50
N ILE A 62 13.41 13.01 13.55
CA ILE A 62 14.46 13.56 12.69
C ILE A 62 14.90 14.90 13.26
N LEU A 63 16.21 15.05 13.46
CA LEU A 63 16.87 16.24 13.98
C LEU A 63 17.67 16.89 12.85
N GLY A 64 17.13 17.92 12.26
CA GLY A 64 17.81 18.79 11.31
C GLY A 64 18.42 20.01 12.00
N PRO A 65 18.88 21.02 11.23
CA PRO A 65 19.54 22.21 11.76
C PRO A 65 18.70 22.97 12.79
N ARG A 66 17.39 23.05 12.59
CA ARG A 66 16.48 23.79 13.48
C ARG A 66 16.27 23.06 14.81
N GLU A 67 16.13 21.75 14.77
CA GLU A 67 15.95 20.92 15.95
C GLU A 67 17.24 20.88 16.79
N VAL A 68 18.40 20.72 16.15
CA VAL A 68 19.69 20.79 16.83
C VAL A 68 19.91 22.14 17.46
N ALA A 69 19.64 23.23 16.72
CA ALA A 69 19.71 24.59 17.26
C ALA A 69 18.77 24.80 18.45
N TYR A 70 17.54 24.28 18.39
CA TYR A 70 16.59 24.32 19.50
C TYR A 70 17.12 23.58 20.74
N LEU A 71 17.80 22.43 20.56
CA LEU A 71 18.36 21.67 21.66
C LEU A 71 19.64 22.29 22.27
N SER A 72 20.34 23.14 21.52
CA SER A 72 21.65 23.70 21.90
C SER A 72 21.61 25.16 22.30
N ASN A 73 20.72 25.99 21.69
CA ASN A 73 20.70 27.44 21.85
C ASN A 73 19.77 27.87 23.00
N ALA A 74 20.16 27.53 24.24
CA ALA A 74 19.44 27.90 25.45
C ALA A 74 20.41 27.83 26.65
N THR A 75 19.92 28.15 27.86
CA THR A 75 20.70 27.90 29.06
C THR A 75 20.99 26.39 29.21
N PRO A 76 22.10 26.02 29.87
CA PRO A 76 22.43 24.61 30.09
C PRO A 76 21.28 23.81 30.75
N GLU A 77 20.54 24.44 31.64
CA GLU A 77 19.38 23.84 32.34
C GLU A 77 18.21 23.61 31.36
N ASP A 78 17.92 24.56 30.47
CA ASP A 78 16.88 24.45 29.48
C ASP A 78 17.24 23.41 28.42
N CYS A 79 18.49 23.36 27.97
CA CYS A 79 19.00 22.34 27.05
C CYS A 79 18.82 20.95 27.67
N ALA A 80 19.26 20.77 28.91
CA ALA A 80 19.10 19.50 29.66
C ALA A 80 17.63 19.09 29.79
N ARG A 81 16.73 20.03 30.07
CA ARG A 81 15.28 19.79 30.17
C ARG A 81 14.69 19.37 28.82
N ARG A 82 15.04 20.05 27.72
CA ARG A 82 14.60 19.72 26.36
C ARG A 82 15.06 18.34 25.95
N ILE A 83 16.33 18.03 26.19
CA ILE A 83 16.91 16.70 25.90
C ILE A 83 16.23 15.61 26.74
N ALA A 84 16.04 15.83 28.05
CA ALA A 84 15.36 14.87 28.92
C ALA A 84 13.92 14.54 28.46
N ARG A 85 13.21 15.51 27.89
CA ARG A 85 11.87 15.28 27.32
C ARG A 85 11.90 14.31 26.13
N ILE A 86 13.00 14.17 25.41
CA ILE A 86 13.11 13.22 24.30
C ILE A 86 12.96 11.78 24.82
N VAL A 87 13.47 11.48 26.02
CA VAL A 87 13.34 10.14 26.63
C VAL A 87 11.87 9.79 26.85
N THR A 88 11.06 10.77 27.27
CA THR A 88 9.63 10.55 27.53
C THR A 88 8.81 10.30 26.27
N LEU A 89 9.38 10.55 25.09
CA LEU A 89 8.74 10.21 23.80
C LEU A 89 8.96 8.74 23.42
N GLU A 90 9.86 8.05 24.11
CA GLU A 90 10.28 6.68 23.80
C GLU A 90 10.49 6.41 22.31
N PRO A 91 11.25 7.30 21.58
CA PRO A 91 11.40 7.15 20.15
C PRO A 91 12.07 5.81 19.83
N PRO A 92 11.62 5.09 18.79
CA PRO A 92 12.31 3.87 18.35
C PRO A 92 13.73 4.20 17.87
N VAL A 93 13.92 5.34 17.21
CA VAL A 93 15.21 5.82 16.68
C VAL A 93 15.20 7.35 16.63
N LEU A 94 16.35 7.96 16.90
CA LEU A 94 16.65 9.35 16.57
C LEU A 94 17.58 9.39 15.34
N VAL A 95 17.38 10.36 14.45
CA VAL A 95 18.24 10.54 13.28
C VAL A 95 18.72 11.99 13.20
N LEU A 96 20.04 12.19 13.24
CA LEU A 96 20.70 13.45 12.90
C LEU A 96 20.88 13.51 11.40
N ALA A 97 20.27 14.49 10.76
CA ALA A 97 20.34 14.71 9.33
C ALA A 97 21.10 16.00 8.99
N ASP A 98 21.26 16.30 7.71
CA ASP A 98 21.92 17.50 7.20
C ASP A 98 23.37 17.68 7.73
N GLY A 99 24.07 16.59 8.02
CA GLY A 99 25.44 16.65 8.54
C GLY A 99 25.58 17.31 9.92
N GLN A 100 24.51 17.37 10.70
CA GLN A 100 24.52 17.99 12.02
C GLN A 100 25.34 17.18 13.03
N THR A 101 25.94 17.88 14.00
CA THR A 101 26.63 17.26 15.14
C THR A 101 25.73 17.29 16.37
N ALA A 102 25.59 16.14 17.02
CA ALA A 102 24.78 16.04 18.24
C ALA A 102 25.47 16.78 19.41
N PRO A 103 24.70 17.51 20.25
CA PRO A 103 25.18 17.92 21.54
C PRO A 103 25.65 16.71 22.38
N GLU A 104 26.77 16.86 23.11
CA GLU A 104 27.32 15.77 23.93
C GLU A 104 26.32 15.25 24.97
N ALA A 105 25.52 16.15 25.53
CA ALA A 105 24.43 15.79 26.46
C ALA A 105 23.38 14.90 25.83
N LEU A 106 23.08 15.09 24.52
CA LEU A 106 22.14 14.26 23.79
C LEU A 106 22.71 12.85 23.53
N LEU A 107 23.98 12.76 23.13
CA LEU A 107 24.66 11.48 22.94
C LEU A 107 24.69 10.68 24.23
N SER A 108 25.16 11.32 25.33
CA SER A 108 25.22 10.68 26.67
C SER A 108 23.86 10.23 27.17
N MET A 109 22.80 10.99 26.85
CA MET A 109 21.44 10.61 27.22
C MET A 109 20.96 9.41 26.40
N CYS A 110 21.20 9.37 25.08
CA CYS A 110 20.83 8.25 24.21
C CYS A 110 21.51 6.96 24.65
N GLU A 111 22.80 7.01 25.02
CA GLU A 111 23.50 5.84 25.57
C GLU A 111 22.83 5.33 26.84
N ARG A 112 22.56 6.24 27.82
CA ARG A 112 21.94 5.84 29.12
C ARG A 112 20.51 5.32 28.96
N ALA A 113 19.71 5.95 28.08
CA ALA A 113 18.32 5.59 27.85
C ALA A 113 18.16 4.46 26.83
N GLN A 114 19.26 3.96 26.28
CA GLN A 114 19.27 2.94 25.24
C GLN A 114 18.35 3.33 24.06
N ILE A 115 18.55 4.55 23.55
CA ILE A 115 17.86 5.08 22.36
C ILE A 115 18.83 5.07 21.19
N PRO A 116 18.59 4.27 20.13
CA PRO A 116 19.41 4.27 18.94
C PRO A 116 19.45 5.64 18.28
N MET A 117 20.65 6.11 17.94
CA MET A 117 20.84 7.36 17.21
C MET A 117 21.70 7.12 15.96
N PHE A 118 21.21 7.55 14.82
CA PHE A 118 21.92 7.51 13.54
C PHE A 118 22.25 8.93 13.09
N ALA A 119 23.36 9.09 12.36
CA ALA A 119 23.77 10.36 11.76
C ALA A 119 24.02 10.21 10.26
N THR A 120 23.58 11.19 9.47
CA THR A 120 23.77 11.21 8.02
C THR A 120 24.03 12.62 7.48
N GLN A 121 24.73 12.70 6.34
CA GLN A 121 24.89 13.92 5.58
C GLN A 121 23.68 14.27 4.71
N GLU A 122 22.78 13.29 4.51
CA GLU A 122 21.58 13.49 3.69
C GLU A 122 20.62 14.48 4.36
N SER A 123 19.81 15.18 3.54
CA SER A 123 18.87 16.17 4.05
C SER A 123 17.74 15.55 4.87
N SER A 124 17.26 16.27 5.88
CA SER A 124 16.11 15.84 6.70
C SER A 124 14.91 15.47 5.86
N ALA A 125 14.62 16.24 4.80
CA ALA A 125 13.50 15.99 3.90
C ALA A 125 13.65 14.63 3.18
N PHE A 126 14.83 14.34 2.64
CA PHE A 126 15.13 13.10 1.96
C PHE A 126 15.03 11.89 2.90
N VAL A 127 15.60 12.01 4.12
CA VAL A 127 15.49 10.96 5.16
C VAL A 127 14.03 10.68 5.49
N ILE A 128 13.23 11.73 5.71
CA ILE A 128 11.80 11.59 6.00
C ILE A 128 11.06 10.89 4.86
N ASP A 129 11.31 11.26 3.61
CA ASP A 129 10.63 10.69 2.45
C ASP A 129 10.97 9.20 2.27
N VAL A 130 12.25 8.83 2.41
CA VAL A 130 12.69 7.43 2.34
C VAL A 130 12.05 6.60 3.43
N LEU A 131 12.09 7.06 4.69
CA LEU A 131 11.52 6.31 5.82
C LEU A 131 9.99 6.26 5.77
N ARG A 132 9.31 7.32 5.30
CA ARG A 132 7.86 7.30 5.08
C ARG A 132 7.44 6.24 4.08
N ALA A 133 8.14 6.17 2.95
CA ALA A 133 7.86 5.16 1.93
C ALA A 133 8.06 3.73 2.46
N TYR A 134 9.14 3.52 3.20
CA TYR A 134 9.47 2.23 3.82
C TYR A 134 8.45 1.81 4.87
N LEU A 135 8.18 2.67 5.86
CA LEU A 135 7.29 2.38 6.98
C LEU A 135 5.84 2.21 6.50
N SER A 136 5.39 3.03 5.53
CA SER A 136 4.07 2.87 4.92
C SER A 136 3.89 1.52 4.23
N LYS A 137 4.92 1.03 3.57
CA LYS A 137 4.90 -0.28 2.92
C LYS A 137 4.97 -1.42 3.96
N HIS A 138 5.76 -1.25 5.00
CA HIS A 138 6.02 -2.28 6.00
C HIS A 138 4.83 -2.50 6.94
N PHE A 139 4.21 -1.40 7.40
CA PHE A 139 3.05 -1.42 8.30
C PHE A 139 1.71 -1.29 7.58
N ALA A 140 1.69 -1.47 6.24
CA ALA A 140 0.46 -1.46 5.48
C ALA A 140 -0.50 -2.56 5.97
N ASP A 141 -1.75 -2.18 6.23
CA ASP A 141 -2.82 -3.17 6.41
C ASP A 141 -2.88 -4.06 5.18
N ARG A 142 -3.01 -5.36 5.38
CA ARG A 142 -3.06 -6.33 4.30
C ARG A 142 -4.17 -7.36 4.48
N THR A 143 -4.70 -7.80 3.36
CA THR A 143 -5.63 -8.93 3.27
C THR A 143 -5.33 -9.74 2.03
N THR A 144 -5.71 -11.01 2.02
CA THR A 144 -5.65 -11.84 0.83
C THR A 144 -7.06 -12.07 0.32
N MET A 145 -7.28 -11.86 -0.97
CA MET A 145 -8.54 -12.15 -1.64
C MET A 145 -8.33 -13.20 -2.73
N HIS A 146 -9.33 -14.07 -2.92
CA HIS A 146 -9.30 -15.06 -4.00
C HIS A 146 -9.84 -14.50 -5.30
N GLY A 147 -9.08 -14.74 -6.39
CA GLY A 147 -9.46 -14.30 -7.72
C GLY A 147 -8.27 -14.14 -8.66
N VAL A 148 -8.54 -13.69 -9.87
CA VAL A 148 -7.53 -13.34 -10.87
C VAL A 148 -7.34 -11.84 -10.87
N PHE A 149 -6.14 -11.36 -10.61
CA PHE A 149 -5.82 -9.94 -10.60
C PHE A 149 -5.00 -9.57 -11.83
N MET A 150 -5.46 -8.59 -12.57
CA MET A 150 -4.93 -8.24 -13.88
C MET A 150 -4.74 -6.75 -14.08
N ASP A 151 -3.81 -6.41 -14.94
CA ASP A 151 -3.71 -5.11 -15.63
C ASP A 151 -4.56 -5.18 -16.90
N ILE A 152 -5.72 -4.56 -16.89
CA ILE A 152 -6.60 -4.50 -18.08
C ILE A 152 -6.65 -3.04 -18.55
N LEU A 153 -6.04 -2.76 -19.69
CA LEU A 153 -5.99 -1.40 -20.29
C LEU A 153 -5.39 -0.35 -19.32
N GLY A 154 -4.42 -0.75 -18.51
CA GLY A 154 -3.79 0.13 -17.51
C GLY A 154 -4.54 0.24 -16.19
N LEU A 155 -5.65 -0.46 -16.01
CA LEU A 155 -6.43 -0.49 -14.77
C LEU A 155 -6.21 -1.81 -14.03
N GLY A 156 -5.91 -1.76 -12.74
CA GLY A 156 -5.86 -2.97 -11.90
C GLY A 156 -7.27 -3.47 -11.57
N VAL A 157 -7.57 -4.67 -12.06
CA VAL A 157 -8.90 -5.30 -11.99
C VAL A 157 -8.81 -6.63 -11.28
N LEU A 158 -9.59 -6.82 -10.22
CA LEU A 158 -9.72 -8.09 -9.52
C LEU A 158 -10.99 -8.81 -10.00
N ILE A 159 -10.80 -9.95 -10.66
CA ILE A 159 -11.90 -10.82 -11.13
C ILE A 159 -12.18 -11.84 -10.02
N THR A 160 -13.36 -11.75 -9.44
CA THR A 160 -13.83 -12.62 -8.34
C THR A 160 -15.05 -13.46 -8.79
N GLY A 161 -15.46 -14.39 -7.97
CA GLY A 161 -16.64 -15.24 -8.20
C GLY A 161 -16.40 -16.66 -7.70
N GLU A 162 -17.44 -17.48 -7.70
CA GLU A 162 -17.39 -18.88 -7.25
C GLU A 162 -16.30 -19.67 -8.00
N SER A 163 -15.82 -20.74 -7.36
CA SER A 163 -14.93 -21.69 -8.03
C SER A 163 -15.62 -22.35 -9.21
N GLY A 164 -14.88 -22.58 -10.29
CA GLY A 164 -15.40 -23.22 -11.50
C GLY A 164 -16.19 -22.30 -12.45
N LEU A 165 -16.20 -20.97 -12.22
CA LEU A 165 -16.80 -20.00 -13.17
C LEU A 165 -15.86 -19.60 -14.32
N GLY A 166 -14.69 -20.22 -14.45
CA GLY A 166 -13.79 -19.94 -15.56
C GLY A 166 -12.97 -18.67 -15.39
N LYS A 167 -12.63 -18.27 -14.14
CA LYS A 167 -11.82 -17.05 -13.88
C LYS A 167 -10.44 -17.11 -14.50
N SER A 168 -9.73 -18.23 -14.33
CA SER A 168 -8.39 -18.40 -14.89
C SER A 168 -8.42 -18.56 -16.42
N GLU A 169 -9.42 -19.23 -16.99
CA GLU A 169 -9.63 -19.29 -18.44
C GLU A 169 -9.91 -17.91 -19.03
N LEU A 170 -10.72 -17.09 -18.32
CA LEU A 170 -10.94 -15.69 -18.68
C LEU A 170 -9.65 -14.87 -18.57
N GLY A 171 -8.84 -15.11 -17.53
CA GLY A 171 -7.51 -14.52 -17.39
C GLY A 171 -6.63 -14.84 -18.58
N LEU A 172 -6.57 -16.09 -19.00
CA LEU A 172 -5.78 -16.53 -20.16
C LEU A 172 -6.28 -15.85 -21.46
N GLU A 173 -7.60 -15.76 -21.67
CA GLU A 173 -8.16 -15.05 -22.81
C GLU A 173 -7.77 -13.55 -22.81
N LEU A 174 -7.84 -12.89 -21.66
CA LEU A 174 -7.46 -11.48 -21.54
C LEU A 174 -5.96 -11.29 -21.76
N ILE A 175 -5.10 -12.22 -21.32
CA ILE A 175 -3.66 -12.19 -21.61
C ILE A 175 -3.42 -12.30 -23.12
N SER A 176 -4.10 -13.20 -23.79
CA SER A 176 -4.00 -13.39 -25.26
C SER A 176 -4.45 -12.12 -26.03
N ARG A 177 -5.24 -11.25 -25.41
CA ARG A 177 -5.66 -9.94 -25.93
C ARG A 177 -4.69 -8.80 -25.58
N GLY A 178 -3.54 -9.10 -24.95
CA GLY A 178 -2.51 -8.12 -24.61
C GLY A 178 -2.64 -7.48 -23.23
N ASN A 179 -3.50 -8.02 -22.35
CA ASN A 179 -3.58 -7.59 -20.95
C ASN A 179 -2.54 -8.32 -20.09
N GLY A 180 -2.22 -7.79 -18.90
CA GLY A 180 -1.17 -8.32 -18.04
C GLY A 180 -1.70 -9.08 -16.83
N LEU A 181 -1.13 -10.24 -16.49
CA LEU A 181 -1.39 -10.97 -15.26
C LEU A 181 -0.62 -10.35 -14.10
N VAL A 182 -1.28 -10.14 -12.97
CA VAL A 182 -0.63 -9.80 -11.69
C VAL A 182 -0.58 -11.03 -10.78
N ALA A 183 -1.72 -11.68 -10.58
CA ALA A 183 -1.85 -12.86 -9.72
C ALA A 183 -3.04 -13.72 -10.13
N ASP A 184 -2.93 -15.03 -9.92
CA ASP A 184 -4.03 -15.99 -10.00
C ASP A 184 -4.24 -16.66 -8.64
N ASP A 185 -5.46 -17.08 -8.37
CA ASP A 185 -5.97 -17.72 -7.16
C ASP A 185 -5.88 -16.87 -5.89
N ALA A 186 -4.70 -16.44 -5.46
CA ALA A 186 -4.49 -15.62 -4.27
C ALA A 186 -3.88 -14.26 -4.63
N VAL A 187 -4.50 -13.20 -4.14
CA VAL A 187 -4.08 -11.80 -4.35
C VAL A 187 -3.87 -11.14 -3.01
N ASP A 188 -2.62 -10.78 -2.71
CA ASP A 188 -2.29 -10.00 -1.53
C ASP A 188 -2.56 -8.52 -1.79
N LEU A 189 -3.49 -7.94 -1.05
CA LEU A 189 -3.88 -6.54 -1.12
C LEU A 189 -3.32 -5.77 0.07
N TYR A 190 -2.65 -4.67 -0.21
CA TYR A 190 -2.02 -3.78 0.77
C TYR A 190 -2.66 -2.40 0.71
N ARG A 191 -3.04 -1.86 1.86
CA ARG A 191 -3.48 -0.46 1.98
C ARG A 191 -2.28 0.47 2.07
N ILE A 192 -1.86 1.04 0.95
CA ILE A 192 -0.67 1.90 0.88
C ILE A 192 -0.91 3.26 1.51
N ASN A 193 -2.13 3.79 1.37
CA ASN A 193 -2.60 5.03 2.01
C ASN A 193 -4.13 5.02 2.12
N GLN A 194 -4.73 6.16 2.51
CA GLN A 194 -6.17 6.29 2.76
C GLN A 194 -7.06 5.99 1.53
N THR A 195 -6.51 6.06 0.32
CA THR A 195 -7.28 5.94 -0.94
C THR A 195 -6.71 4.92 -1.92
N THR A 196 -5.62 4.21 -1.53
CA THR A 196 -4.88 3.36 -2.47
C THR A 196 -4.69 1.96 -1.91
N LEU A 197 -5.22 1.00 -2.65
CA LEU A 197 -4.94 -0.43 -2.51
C LEU A 197 -3.97 -0.86 -3.61
N GLU A 198 -2.93 -1.58 -3.25
CA GLU A 198 -1.99 -2.21 -4.17
C GLU A 198 -2.12 -3.73 -4.05
N GLY A 199 -2.36 -4.41 -5.17
CA GLY A 199 -2.42 -5.86 -5.24
C GLY A 199 -1.13 -6.45 -5.82
N ARG A 200 -0.73 -7.60 -5.26
CA ARG A 200 0.46 -8.37 -5.67
C ARG A 200 0.18 -9.85 -5.65
N CYS A 201 0.96 -10.59 -6.42
CA CYS A 201 1.01 -12.03 -6.30
C CYS A 201 1.86 -12.45 -5.10
N PRO A 202 1.46 -13.45 -4.30
CA PRO A 202 2.37 -14.13 -3.38
C PRO A 202 3.62 -14.67 -4.11
N ASP A 203 4.79 -14.59 -3.49
CA ASP A 203 6.07 -14.90 -4.14
C ASP A 203 6.13 -16.29 -4.76
N LEU A 204 5.51 -17.29 -4.13
CA LEU A 204 5.46 -18.67 -4.61
C LEU A 204 4.60 -18.87 -5.86
N LEU A 205 3.66 -17.97 -6.14
CA LEU A 205 2.70 -18.08 -7.24
C LEU A 205 3.01 -17.11 -8.40
N GLN A 206 4.14 -16.41 -8.36
CA GLN A 206 4.47 -15.40 -9.35
C GLN A 206 4.49 -15.95 -10.77
N ASN A 207 3.83 -15.24 -11.70
CA ASN A 207 3.71 -15.55 -13.12
C ASN A 207 2.94 -16.83 -13.45
N LEU A 208 2.38 -17.51 -12.46
CA LEU A 208 1.66 -18.76 -12.65
C LEU A 208 0.17 -18.50 -12.83
N LEU A 209 -0.45 -19.26 -13.72
CA LEU A 209 -1.89 -19.31 -13.97
C LEU A 209 -2.31 -20.77 -14.04
N GLU A 210 -3.26 -21.17 -13.19
CA GLU A 210 -3.81 -22.54 -13.25
C GLU A 210 -5.03 -22.58 -14.16
N VAL A 211 -4.95 -23.38 -15.23
CA VAL A 211 -6.04 -23.57 -16.18
C VAL A 211 -6.51 -25.02 -16.13
N ARG A 212 -7.78 -25.22 -15.81
CA ARG A 212 -8.36 -26.56 -15.72
C ARG A 212 -8.23 -27.32 -17.03
N GLY A 213 -7.72 -28.55 -16.95
CA GLY A 213 -7.49 -29.43 -18.12
C GLY A 213 -6.15 -29.20 -18.84
N ILE A 214 -5.46 -28.09 -18.56
CA ILE A 214 -4.11 -27.83 -19.08
C ILE A 214 -3.06 -27.95 -17.96
N GLY A 215 -3.38 -27.47 -16.76
CA GLY A 215 -2.50 -27.46 -15.61
C GLY A 215 -1.94 -26.06 -15.30
N LEU A 216 -0.77 -26.01 -14.71
CA LEU A 216 -0.10 -24.78 -14.29
C LEU A 216 0.76 -24.20 -15.42
N LEU A 217 0.46 -23.00 -15.85
CA LEU A 217 1.13 -22.29 -16.94
C LEU A 217 2.03 -21.19 -16.38
N ASP A 218 3.28 -21.11 -16.85
CA ASP A 218 4.14 -19.95 -16.64
C ASP A 218 3.85 -18.92 -17.75
N ILE A 219 3.07 -17.89 -17.40
CA ILE A 219 2.62 -16.85 -18.34
C ILE A 219 3.79 -16.03 -18.87
N ARG A 220 4.81 -15.80 -18.07
CA ARG A 220 6.00 -15.08 -18.49
C ARG A 220 6.78 -15.87 -19.54
N ALA A 221 6.93 -17.17 -19.36
CA ALA A 221 7.62 -18.04 -20.30
C ALA A 221 6.86 -18.18 -21.63
N ILE A 222 5.50 -18.22 -21.59
CA ILE A 222 4.65 -18.44 -22.77
C ILE A 222 4.41 -17.16 -23.55
N PHE A 223 4.09 -16.03 -22.88
CA PHE A 223 3.63 -14.79 -23.50
C PHE A 223 4.65 -13.62 -23.39
N GLY A 224 5.76 -13.85 -22.68
CA GLY A 224 6.81 -12.86 -22.48
C GLY A 224 6.59 -11.91 -21.29
N GLU A 225 7.60 -11.07 -21.04
CA GLU A 225 7.66 -10.14 -19.90
C GLU A 225 6.50 -9.11 -19.88
N THR A 226 6.01 -8.75 -21.07
CA THR A 226 4.91 -7.77 -21.19
C THR A 226 3.56 -8.31 -20.74
N ALA A 227 3.41 -9.63 -20.62
CA ALA A 227 2.17 -10.28 -20.18
C ALA A 227 2.04 -10.39 -18.65
N VAL A 228 3.04 -9.97 -17.89
CA VAL A 228 3.04 -10.06 -16.44
C VAL A 228 3.29 -8.70 -15.78
N ARG A 229 2.77 -8.52 -14.57
CA ARG A 229 3.00 -7.34 -13.74
C ARG A 229 3.31 -7.77 -12.32
N ARG A 230 4.28 -7.13 -11.69
CA ARG A 230 4.61 -7.43 -10.29
C ARG A 230 3.56 -6.94 -9.31
N LYS A 231 2.87 -5.84 -9.65
CA LYS A 231 1.88 -5.19 -8.80
C LYS A 231 1.04 -4.21 -9.60
N MET A 232 -0.18 -3.96 -9.14
CA MET A 232 -1.08 -2.94 -9.69
C MET A 232 -1.93 -2.31 -8.59
N ARG A 233 -2.42 -1.10 -8.83
CA ARG A 233 -3.42 -0.47 -7.93
C ARG A 233 -4.79 -1.04 -8.24
N LEU A 234 -5.45 -1.62 -7.24
CA LEU A 234 -6.83 -2.10 -7.37
C LEU A 234 -7.78 -0.91 -7.56
N LYS A 235 -8.53 -0.91 -8.66
CA LYS A 235 -9.48 0.13 -9.02
C LYS A 235 -10.87 -0.40 -9.32
N LEU A 236 -10.97 -1.66 -9.73
CA LEU A 236 -12.22 -2.30 -10.10
C LEU A 236 -12.25 -3.74 -9.62
N ILE A 237 -13.38 -4.17 -9.09
CA ILE A 237 -13.69 -5.57 -8.84
C ILE A 237 -14.75 -5.98 -9.86
N VAL A 238 -14.44 -7.01 -10.66
CA VAL A 238 -15.41 -7.67 -11.54
C VAL A 238 -15.83 -8.96 -10.88
N HIS A 239 -17.09 -9.05 -10.48
CA HIS A 239 -17.64 -10.22 -9.81
C HIS A 239 -18.44 -11.06 -10.79
N LEU A 240 -17.96 -12.28 -11.05
CA LEU A 240 -18.64 -13.25 -11.91
C LEU A 240 -19.68 -14.00 -11.11
N VAL A 241 -20.89 -14.10 -11.67
CA VAL A 241 -22.02 -14.79 -11.04
C VAL A 241 -22.72 -15.72 -12.02
N ARG A 242 -23.41 -16.74 -11.49
CA ARG A 242 -24.31 -17.57 -12.28
C ARG A 242 -25.64 -16.83 -12.54
N ARG A 243 -26.44 -17.34 -13.45
CA ARG A 243 -27.72 -16.74 -13.83
C ARG A 243 -28.68 -16.62 -12.64
N GLU A 244 -28.82 -17.68 -11.89
CA GLU A 244 -29.75 -17.75 -10.75
C GLU A 244 -29.38 -16.73 -9.67
N THR A 245 -28.08 -16.51 -9.45
CA THR A 245 -27.58 -15.54 -8.49
C THR A 245 -27.84 -14.09 -8.93
N LEU A 246 -27.63 -13.79 -10.23
CA LEU A 246 -27.89 -12.46 -10.75
C LEU A 246 -29.35 -12.03 -10.63
N GLU A 247 -30.27 -12.92 -11.04
CA GLU A 247 -31.73 -12.64 -11.05
C GLU A 247 -32.27 -12.41 -9.64
N ARG A 248 -31.68 -13.06 -8.64
CA ARG A 248 -32.12 -12.97 -7.25
C ARG A 248 -31.53 -11.78 -6.46
N ASP A 249 -30.25 -11.51 -6.65
CA ASP A 249 -29.47 -10.67 -5.73
C ASP A 249 -29.04 -9.31 -6.34
N TYR A 250 -29.27 -9.08 -7.66
CA TYR A 250 -28.78 -7.87 -8.34
C TYR A 250 -29.83 -7.26 -9.27
N GLU A 251 -29.91 -5.93 -9.25
CA GLU A 251 -30.69 -5.17 -10.22
C GLU A 251 -30.04 -5.23 -11.61
N ARG A 252 -30.87 -5.25 -12.66
CA ARG A 252 -30.38 -5.27 -14.05
C ARG A 252 -29.57 -4.02 -14.42
N ILE A 253 -30.00 -2.88 -13.92
CA ILE A 253 -29.29 -1.59 -14.03
C ILE A 253 -29.32 -1.00 -12.63
N PRO A 254 -28.20 -1.08 -11.88
CA PRO A 254 -28.16 -0.52 -10.53
C PRO A 254 -28.34 0.99 -10.55
N SER A 255 -29.24 1.49 -9.68
CA SER A 255 -29.47 2.93 -9.49
C SER A 255 -28.24 3.63 -8.92
N GLU A 256 -27.42 2.92 -8.13
CA GLU A 256 -26.17 3.39 -7.55
C GLU A 256 -24.99 2.48 -7.93
N PRO A 257 -23.77 3.04 -8.04
CA PRO A 257 -22.59 2.24 -8.29
C PRO A 257 -22.34 1.23 -7.16
N LEU A 258 -22.27 -0.05 -7.51
CA LEU A 258 -21.90 -1.08 -6.54
C LEU A 258 -20.45 -0.88 -6.10
N THR A 259 -20.22 -1.05 -4.80
CA THR A 259 -18.87 -1.00 -4.20
C THR A 259 -18.65 -2.20 -3.28
N GLN A 260 -17.40 -2.47 -3.00
CA GLN A 260 -16.98 -3.45 -2.01
C GLN A 260 -15.92 -2.83 -1.11
N ASP A 261 -16.11 -2.95 0.20
CA ASP A 261 -15.08 -2.53 1.16
C ASP A 261 -13.90 -3.51 1.13
N VAL A 262 -12.70 -2.95 1.00
CA VAL A 262 -11.45 -3.68 1.11
C VAL A 262 -10.50 -2.86 1.98
N LEU A 263 -10.22 -3.32 3.17
CA LEU A 263 -9.38 -2.63 4.16
C LEU A 263 -9.83 -1.18 4.43
N GLY A 264 -11.13 -0.92 4.49
CA GLY A 264 -11.71 0.40 4.71
C GLY A 264 -11.68 1.34 3.50
N ILE A 265 -11.41 0.81 2.30
CA ILE A 265 -11.48 1.55 1.04
C ILE A 265 -12.59 0.95 0.18
N LEU A 266 -13.55 1.79 -0.22
CA LEU A 266 -14.63 1.39 -1.12
C LEU A 266 -14.11 1.28 -2.55
N VAL A 267 -14.04 0.05 -3.06
CA VAL A 267 -13.63 -0.25 -4.44
C VAL A 267 -14.88 -0.46 -5.29
N ARG A 268 -14.93 0.17 -6.46
CA ARG A 268 -16.01 -0.03 -7.43
C ARG A 268 -16.13 -1.51 -7.81
N LYS A 269 -17.37 -1.98 -7.90
CA LYS A 269 -17.69 -3.37 -8.25
C LYS A 269 -18.66 -3.41 -9.43
N VAL A 270 -18.39 -4.30 -10.38
CA VAL A 270 -19.28 -4.62 -11.49
C VAL A 270 -19.59 -6.11 -11.42
N VAL A 271 -20.87 -6.47 -11.59
CA VAL A 271 -21.31 -7.86 -11.58
C VAL A 271 -21.60 -8.30 -13.01
N ILE A 272 -20.97 -9.40 -13.44
CA ILE A 272 -21.12 -9.95 -14.78
C ILE A 272 -21.63 -11.38 -14.68
N GLN A 273 -22.75 -11.63 -15.36
CA GLN A 273 -23.32 -12.97 -15.47
C GLN A 273 -22.52 -13.81 -16.47
N VAL A 274 -22.10 -15.00 -16.03
CA VAL A 274 -21.49 -16.01 -16.89
C VAL A 274 -22.61 -16.86 -17.53
N VAL A 275 -22.65 -16.80 -18.87
CA VAL A 275 -23.61 -17.57 -19.69
C VAL A 275 -22.86 -18.24 -20.82
N ALA A 276 -23.18 -19.50 -21.08
CA ALA A 276 -22.62 -20.25 -22.21
C ALA A 276 -22.83 -19.50 -23.53
N GLY A 277 -21.77 -19.42 -24.37
CA GLY A 277 -21.81 -18.73 -25.65
C GLY A 277 -21.62 -17.21 -25.59
N ARG A 278 -21.46 -16.61 -24.39
CA ARG A 278 -21.19 -15.19 -24.20
C ARG A 278 -19.70 -14.94 -24.02
N ASN A 279 -19.13 -14.02 -24.79
CA ASN A 279 -17.73 -13.66 -24.61
C ASN A 279 -17.57 -12.75 -23.39
N ILE A 280 -17.15 -13.34 -22.27
CA ILE A 280 -17.00 -12.62 -20.99
C ILE A 280 -15.84 -11.64 -21.03
N ALA A 281 -14.75 -11.94 -21.78
CA ALA A 281 -13.61 -11.04 -21.89
C ALA A 281 -14.00 -9.69 -22.51
N VAL A 282 -14.84 -9.69 -23.54
CA VAL A 282 -15.39 -8.46 -24.14
C VAL A 282 -16.18 -7.64 -23.13
N LEU A 283 -17.00 -8.30 -22.29
CA LEU A 283 -17.79 -7.62 -21.27
C LEU A 283 -16.90 -7.02 -20.16
N VAL A 284 -15.84 -7.72 -19.77
CA VAL A 284 -14.87 -7.22 -18.80
C VAL A 284 -14.12 -6.00 -19.38
N GLU A 285 -13.63 -6.08 -20.61
CA GLU A 285 -12.98 -4.95 -21.27
C GLU A 285 -13.93 -3.75 -21.41
N ALA A 286 -15.20 -3.96 -21.75
CA ALA A 286 -16.21 -2.91 -21.82
C ALA A 286 -16.45 -2.26 -20.45
N ALA A 287 -16.57 -3.06 -19.37
CA ALA A 287 -16.72 -2.58 -18.01
C ALA A 287 -15.51 -1.74 -17.56
N VAL A 288 -14.29 -2.18 -17.92
CA VAL A 288 -13.06 -1.43 -17.65
C VAL A 288 -13.05 -0.09 -18.39
N ARG A 289 -13.37 -0.07 -19.69
CA ARG A 289 -13.45 1.17 -20.49
C ARG A 289 -14.48 2.14 -19.91
N ASN A 290 -15.65 1.66 -19.54
CA ASN A 290 -16.69 2.47 -18.90
C ASN A 290 -16.22 3.01 -17.54
N THR A 291 -15.54 2.21 -16.74
CA THR A 291 -14.95 2.65 -15.47
C THR A 291 -13.90 3.76 -15.70
N ILE A 292 -13.05 3.64 -16.72
CA ILE A 292 -12.07 4.68 -17.09
C ILE A 292 -12.78 6.00 -17.49
N LEU A 293 -13.88 5.94 -18.25
CA LEU A 293 -14.68 7.12 -18.59
C LEU A 293 -15.26 7.78 -17.34
N GLN A 294 -15.86 6.99 -16.45
CA GLN A 294 -16.42 7.50 -15.20
C GLN A 294 -15.35 8.11 -14.28
N MET A 295 -14.14 7.56 -14.23
CA MET A 295 -13.01 8.18 -13.52
C MET A 295 -12.58 9.52 -14.11
N ARG A 296 -12.91 9.80 -15.36
CA ARG A 296 -12.70 11.10 -16.04
C ARG A 296 -13.90 12.04 -15.94
N GLY A 297 -14.92 11.66 -15.18
CA GLY A 297 -16.14 12.46 -14.99
C GLY A 297 -17.20 12.27 -16.09
N ILE A 298 -17.05 11.28 -16.97
CA ILE A 298 -18.04 10.97 -18.02
C ILE A 298 -18.88 9.79 -17.55
N ASP A 299 -20.13 10.05 -17.18
CA ASP A 299 -21.09 9.00 -16.77
C ASP A 299 -22.27 8.94 -17.75
N THR A 300 -22.19 8.02 -18.70
CA THR A 300 -23.19 7.85 -19.77
C THR A 300 -24.60 7.54 -19.21
N PHE A 301 -24.70 6.89 -18.06
CA PHE A 301 -26.01 6.60 -17.45
C PHE A 301 -26.65 7.87 -16.88
N GLN A 302 -25.89 8.68 -16.15
CA GLN A 302 -26.35 9.98 -15.65
C GLN A 302 -26.73 10.92 -16.79
N ASP A 303 -25.87 11.02 -17.82
CA ASP A 303 -26.16 11.80 -19.03
C ASP A 303 -27.46 11.35 -19.72
N PHE A 304 -27.71 10.04 -19.75
CA PHE A 304 -28.96 9.51 -20.31
C PHE A 304 -30.19 9.89 -19.47
N ILE A 305 -30.12 9.77 -18.15
CA ILE A 305 -31.22 10.16 -17.24
C ILE A 305 -31.53 11.66 -17.37
N GLU A 306 -30.51 12.50 -17.43
CA GLU A 306 -30.70 13.95 -17.64
C GLU A 306 -31.36 14.26 -18.98
N ARG A 307 -30.94 13.61 -20.07
CA ARG A 307 -31.60 13.77 -21.38
C ARG A 307 -33.04 13.31 -21.38
N GLN A 308 -33.35 12.19 -20.69
CA GLN A 308 -34.72 11.70 -20.55
C GLN A 308 -35.59 12.71 -19.79
N ARG A 309 -35.11 13.27 -18.68
CA ARG A 309 -35.80 14.28 -17.90
C ARG A 309 -36.09 15.53 -18.72
N ASN A 310 -35.08 16.05 -19.42
CA ASN A 310 -35.22 17.23 -20.27
C ASN A 310 -36.13 17.01 -21.50
N ALA A 311 -36.35 15.77 -21.93
CA ALA A 311 -37.28 15.44 -23.02
C ALA A 311 -38.74 15.27 -22.54
N MET A 312 -38.96 15.18 -21.22
CA MET A 312 -40.30 15.07 -20.61
C MET A 312 -40.83 16.41 -20.10
N GLU A 313 -39.96 17.42 -19.97
CA GLU A 313 -40.32 18.84 -19.74
C GLU A 313 -40.63 19.54 -21.07
#